data_df64f26a812e8719cce2783fd2c6a6ce
#
_entry.id   df64f26a812e8719cce2783fd2c6a6ce
#
_cell.length_a   1.000
_cell.length_b   1.000
_cell.length_c   1.000
_cell.angle_alpha   90.00
_cell.angle_beta   90.00
_cell.angle_gamma   90.00
#
_symmetry.space_group_name_H-M   'P 1'
#
loop_
_entity.id
_entity.type
_entity.pdbx_description
1 polymer ?
#
loop_
_entity_poly.entity_id
_entity_poly.type
_entity_poly.pdbx_seq_one_letter_code
_entity_poly.pdbx_strand_id
1 'polypeptide(L)'
;MSNEIERAAQLLRGARRAVALTGAGLSTESGIPDFRSPGGVWERFRPIEYQEFLASHAAREEHWRYKHATVPVMLAAQPNPAHRALAELEAAGRLQAVITQNIDGLHQRAGSRRVLELHGTNLEALCLRCERRVSIGAALARLDAGEDVPTCADCGGWLKPATVSFGQSLPTDVLREAAMLAEQSDCFLALGSSLLVNPAASLAGVAKRSGAALVIITLGDTPYDQVADVRIHAKVGEVLPWIVTQVR
;
A
#
# COMPACT_ATOMS: atom_id res chain seq x y z
N MET A 1 20.35 -20.14 -6.77
CA MET A 1 19.44 -18.98 -6.83
C MET A 1 19.13 -18.72 -8.28
N SER A 2 17.96 -18.15 -8.60
CA SER A 2 17.61 -17.92 -10.00
C SER A 2 18.41 -16.75 -10.57
N ASN A 3 18.69 -16.81 -11.87
CA ASN A 3 19.39 -15.74 -12.62
C ASN A 3 18.68 -14.38 -12.47
N GLU A 4 17.34 -14.41 -12.33
CA GLU A 4 16.52 -13.21 -12.16
C GLU A 4 16.79 -12.49 -10.83
N ILE A 5 17.02 -13.23 -9.74
CA ILE A 5 17.29 -12.65 -8.42
C ILE A 5 18.66 -11.94 -8.44
N GLU A 6 19.66 -12.55 -9.04
CA GLU A 6 20.99 -11.95 -9.22
C GLU A 6 20.91 -10.71 -10.12
N ARG A 7 20.13 -10.78 -11.19
CA ARG A 7 19.91 -9.65 -12.10
C ARG A 7 19.22 -8.48 -11.39
N ALA A 8 18.19 -8.75 -10.56
CA ALA A 8 17.54 -7.73 -9.75
C ALA A 8 18.53 -7.04 -8.78
N ALA A 9 19.39 -7.83 -8.12
CA ALA A 9 20.41 -7.29 -7.23
C ALA A 9 21.43 -6.41 -8.00
N GLN A 10 21.85 -6.81 -9.21
CA GLN A 10 22.77 -6.02 -10.05
C GLN A 10 22.13 -4.69 -10.45
N LEU A 11 20.85 -4.69 -10.91
CA LEU A 11 20.13 -3.48 -11.29
C LEU A 11 20.00 -2.52 -10.10
N LEU A 12 19.61 -3.03 -8.94
CA LEU A 12 19.46 -2.22 -7.73
C LEU A 12 20.80 -1.69 -7.22
N ARG A 13 21.88 -2.47 -7.30
CA ARG A 13 23.24 -2.03 -6.93
C ARG A 13 23.73 -0.88 -7.81
N GLY A 14 23.43 -0.92 -9.11
CA GLY A 14 23.77 0.14 -10.06
C GLY A 14 22.92 1.40 -9.94
N ALA A 15 21.78 1.31 -9.28
CA ALA A 15 20.83 2.41 -9.17
C ALA A 15 21.32 3.51 -8.22
N ARG A 16 21.01 4.76 -8.59
CA ARG A 16 21.21 5.95 -7.76
C ARG A 16 19.89 6.52 -7.24
N ARG A 17 18.79 6.20 -7.90
CA ARG A 17 17.44 6.72 -7.61
C ARG A 17 16.43 5.58 -7.68
N ALA A 18 16.64 4.56 -6.84
CA ALA A 18 15.69 3.48 -6.74
C ALA A 18 14.42 3.93 -5.99
N VAL A 19 13.27 3.48 -6.46
CA VAL A 19 11.95 3.73 -5.85
C VAL A 19 11.19 2.41 -5.80
N ALA A 20 10.44 2.17 -4.72
CA ALA A 20 9.59 0.98 -4.59
C ALA A 20 8.11 1.36 -4.62
N LEU A 21 7.31 0.64 -5.41
CA LEU A 21 5.86 0.61 -5.36
C LEU A 21 5.42 -0.69 -4.71
N THR A 22 4.64 -0.63 -3.63
CA THR A 22 4.19 -1.81 -2.90
C THR A 22 2.68 -1.97 -2.92
N GLY A 23 2.22 -3.23 -2.91
CA GLY A 23 0.80 -3.59 -2.84
C GLY A 23 0.51 -4.65 -1.79
N ALA A 24 -0.76 -5.07 -1.68
CA ALA A 24 -1.26 -5.91 -0.60
C ALA A 24 -0.54 -7.27 -0.49
N GLY A 25 -0.04 -7.81 -1.59
CA GLY A 25 0.76 -9.05 -1.59
C GLY A 25 2.05 -8.96 -0.78
N LEU A 26 2.58 -7.75 -0.52
CA LEU A 26 3.73 -7.58 0.37
C LEU A 26 3.37 -7.81 1.84
N SER A 27 2.12 -7.50 2.25
CA SER A 27 1.66 -7.63 3.64
C SER A 27 1.02 -8.98 3.98
N THR A 28 0.85 -9.88 3.00
CA THR A 28 0.27 -11.22 3.25
C THR A 28 1.12 -12.04 4.22
N GLU A 29 2.43 -11.91 4.17
CA GLU A 29 3.38 -12.55 5.09
C GLU A 29 3.37 -11.92 6.50
N SER A 30 2.64 -10.83 6.69
CA SER A 30 2.33 -10.23 7.99
C SER A 30 0.98 -10.68 8.56
N GLY A 31 0.28 -11.60 7.87
CA GLY A 31 -1.05 -12.08 8.24
C GLY A 31 -2.20 -11.18 7.81
N ILE A 32 -1.96 -10.15 6.99
CA ILE A 32 -3.02 -9.31 6.41
C ILE A 32 -3.43 -9.92 5.06
N PRO A 33 -4.68 -10.39 4.88
CA PRO A 33 -5.13 -10.93 3.61
C PRO A 33 -5.12 -9.84 2.53
N ASP A 34 -4.75 -10.20 1.32
CA ASP A 34 -4.95 -9.31 0.19
C ASP A 34 -6.43 -9.20 -0.20
N PHE A 35 -6.74 -8.44 -1.24
CA PHE A 35 -8.12 -8.15 -1.60
C PHE A 35 -8.76 -9.18 -2.54
N ARG A 36 -7.98 -9.83 -3.42
CA ARG A 36 -8.49 -10.56 -4.59
C ARG A 36 -8.14 -12.04 -4.63
N SER A 37 -7.05 -12.46 -3.97
CA SER A 37 -6.65 -13.87 -3.95
C SER A 37 -7.69 -14.74 -3.24
N PRO A 38 -7.72 -16.05 -3.47
CA PRO A 38 -8.56 -16.95 -2.68
C PRO A 38 -8.38 -16.73 -1.18
N GLY A 39 -9.48 -16.54 -0.46
CA GLY A 39 -9.49 -16.13 0.95
C GLY A 39 -9.30 -14.62 1.18
N GLY A 40 -9.23 -13.83 0.13
CA GLY A 40 -9.06 -12.37 0.20
C GLY A 40 -10.28 -11.64 0.74
N VAL A 41 -10.10 -10.35 1.02
CA VAL A 41 -11.12 -9.52 1.68
C VAL A 41 -12.44 -9.47 0.91
N TRP A 42 -12.38 -9.42 -0.43
CA TRP A 42 -13.58 -9.26 -1.26
C TRP A 42 -14.43 -10.54 -1.41
N GLU A 43 -13.96 -11.68 -0.95
CA GLU A 43 -14.83 -12.86 -0.82
C GLU A 43 -15.86 -12.71 0.33
N ARG A 44 -15.55 -11.90 1.33
CA ARG A 44 -16.36 -11.73 2.53
C ARG A 44 -17.08 -10.39 2.61
N PHE A 45 -16.52 -9.36 1.99
CA PHE A 45 -17.02 -7.99 2.06
C PHE A 45 -17.00 -7.37 0.67
N ARG A 46 -18.11 -6.76 0.26
CA ARG A 46 -18.11 -5.94 -0.95
C ARG A 46 -17.46 -4.59 -0.68
N PRO A 47 -16.76 -4.01 -1.65
CA PRO A 47 -16.29 -2.63 -1.53
C PRO A 47 -17.48 -1.66 -1.54
N ILE A 48 -17.47 -0.70 -0.60
CA ILE A 48 -18.43 0.41 -0.59
C ILE A 48 -17.78 1.57 -1.33
N GLU A 49 -18.44 2.07 -2.37
CA GLU A 49 -17.98 3.22 -3.13
C GLU A 49 -18.13 4.53 -2.34
N TYR A 50 -17.32 5.54 -2.66
CA TYR A 50 -17.32 6.80 -1.94
C TYR A 50 -18.69 7.51 -1.99
N GLN A 51 -19.31 7.56 -3.17
CA GLN A 51 -20.63 8.18 -3.34
C GLN A 51 -21.73 7.42 -2.59
N GLU A 52 -21.64 6.10 -2.54
CA GLU A 52 -22.55 5.26 -1.77
C GLU A 52 -22.40 5.53 -0.26
N PHE A 53 -21.16 5.64 0.23
CA PHE A 53 -20.89 6.03 1.62
C PHE A 53 -21.49 7.39 1.97
N LEU A 54 -21.42 8.37 1.06
CA LEU A 54 -21.98 9.70 1.27
C LEU A 54 -23.52 9.70 1.30
N ALA A 55 -24.12 8.94 0.40
CA ALA A 55 -25.58 8.97 0.17
C ALA A 55 -26.39 8.11 1.16
N SER A 56 -25.83 6.99 1.65
CA SER A 56 -26.59 5.96 2.37
C SER A 56 -26.10 5.73 3.79
N HIS A 57 -27.01 5.80 4.77
CA HIS A 57 -26.72 5.42 6.17
C HIS A 57 -26.33 3.93 6.26
N ALA A 58 -27.11 3.06 5.61
CA ALA A 58 -26.83 1.62 5.59
C ALA A 58 -25.46 1.28 4.97
N ALA A 59 -25.03 2.03 3.94
CA ALA A 59 -23.70 1.84 3.37
C ALA A 59 -22.58 2.25 4.35
N ARG A 60 -22.81 3.31 5.15
CA ARG A 60 -21.87 3.70 6.23
C ARG A 60 -21.78 2.63 7.31
N GLU A 61 -22.92 2.08 7.75
CA GLU A 61 -22.95 0.97 8.72
C GLU A 61 -22.21 -0.26 8.20
N GLU A 62 -22.48 -0.66 6.95
CA GLU A 62 -21.81 -1.80 6.32
C GLU A 62 -20.30 -1.56 6.20
N HIS A 63 -19.88 -0.34 5.82
CA HIS A 63 -18.47 0.04 5.76
C HIS A 63 -17.80 -0.05 7.13
N TRP A 64 -18.42 0.47 8.19
CA TRP A 64 -17.88 0.42 9.54
C TRP A 64 -17.88 -1.00 10.11
N ARG A 65 -18.88 -1.83 9.82
CA ARG A 65 -18.89 -3.25 10.18
C ARG A 65 -17.71 -4.00 9.53
N TYR A 66 -17.44 -3.75 8.26
CA TYR A 66 -16.27 -4.26 7.58
C TYR A 66 -14.97 -3.81 8.28
N LYS A 67 -14.84 -2.54 8.61
CA LYS A 67 -13.65 -2.01 9.30
C LYS A 67 -13.50 -2.58 10.71
N HIS A 68 -14.57 -2.72 11.44
CA HIS A 68 -14.59 -3.34 12.76
C HIS A 68 -14.07 -4.78 12.72
N ALA A 69 -14.41 -5.54 11.70
CA ALA A 69 -13.94 -6.91 11.52
C ALA A 69 -12.47 -7.02 11.07
N THR A 70 -11.94 -6.05 10.29
CA THR A 70 -10.65 -6.20 9.60
C THR A 70 -9.52 -5.36 10.21
N VAL A 71 -9.81 -4.20 10.76
CA VAL A 71 -8.78 -3.29 11.30
C VAL A 71 -8.05 -3.89 12.51
N PRO A 72 -8.67 -4.61 13.45
CA PRO A 72 -7.93 -5.24 14.56
C PRO A 72 -6.82 -6.19 14.10
N VAL A 73 -7.07 -6.99 13.06
CA VAL A 73 -6.05 -7.87 12.45
C VAL A 73 -4.88 -7.05 11.91
N MET A 74 -5.18 -5.95 11.23
CA MET A 74 -4.18 -5.06 10.66
C MET A 74 -3.34 -4.35 11.76
N LEU A 75 -3.98 -3.90 12.83
CA LEU A 75 -3.29 -3.26 13.97
C LEU A 75 -2.38 -4.23 14.73
N ALA A 76 -2.75 -5.51 14.82
CA ALA A 76 -1.96 -6.55 15.47
C ALA A 76 -0.78 -7.04 14.60
N ALA A 77 -0.87 -6.88 13.27
CA ALA A 77 0.15 -7.34 12.34
C ALA A 77 1.51 -6.70 12.60
N GLN A 78 2.59 -7.42 12.31
CA GLN A 78 3.96 -6.95 12.46
C GLN A 78 4.65 -6.84 11.10
N PRO A 79 5.59 -5.89 10.92
CA PRO A 79 6.39 -5.83 9.71
C PRO A 79 7.10 -7.15 9.45
N ASN A 80 7.02 -7.65 8.22
CA ASN A 80 7.69 -8.87 7.77
C ASN A 80 9.09 -8.56 7.19
N PRO A 81 9.87 -9.56 6.75
CA PRO A 81 11.19 -9.36 6.19
C PRO A 81 11.24 -8.40 4.99
N ALA A 82 10.20 -8.34 4.14
CA ALA A 82 10.16 -7.41 3.00
C ALA A 82 10.09 -5.94 3.46
N HIS A 83 9.26 -5.64 4.45
CA HIS A 83 9.17 -4.29 5.02
C HIS A 83 10.50 -3.84 5.61
N ARG A 84 11.17 -4.72 6.39
CA ARG A 84 12.48 -4.43 6.97
C ARG A 84 13.55 -4.23 5.92
N ALA A 85 13.55 -5.05 4.86
CA ALA A 85 14.48 -4.93 3.75
C ALA A 85 14.38 -3.57 3.02
N LEU A 86 13.16 -3.05 2.83
CA LEU A 86 12.94 -1.71 2.25
C LEU A 86 13.46 -0.60 3.19
N ALA A 87 13.20 -0.70 4.48
CA ALA A 87 13.71 0.25 5.47
C ALA A 87 15.25 0.24 5.53
N GLU A 88 15.88 -0.92 5.42
CA GLU A 88 17.33 -1.07 5.35
C GLU A 88 17.91 -0.44 4.07
N LEU A 89 17.29 -0.62 2.90
CA LEU A 89 17.69 0.04 1.66
C LEU A 89 17.61 1.56 1.78
N GLU A 90 16.54 2.07 2.37
CA GLU A 90 16.38 3.51 2.60
C GLU A 90 17.45 4.03 3.55
N ALA A 91 17.69 3.35 4.67
CA ALA A 91 18.71 3.72 5.65
C ALA A 91 20.13 3.72 5.05
N ALA A 92 20.41 2.81 4.10
CA ALA A 92 21.66 2.74 3.36
C ALA A 92 21.76 3.77 2.20
N GLY A 93 20.74 4.62 2.00
CA GLY A 93 20.69 5.59 0.90
C GLY A 93 20.52 4.97 -0.50
N ARG A 94 20.05 3.71 -0.56
CA ARG A 94 19.85 2.96 -1.80
C ARG A 94 18.39 2.98 -2.30
N LEU A 95 17.47 3.46 -1.48
CA LEU A 95 16.06 3.66 -1.83
C LEU A 95 15.64 5.08 -1.47
N GLN A 96 15.03 5.79 -2.41
CA GLN A 96 14.60 7.18 -2.20
C GLN A 96 13.28 7.28 -1.45
N ALA A 97 12.35 6.38 -1.75
CA ALA A 97 11.03 6.35 -1.15
C ALA A 97 10.33 5.01 -1.37
N VAL A 98 9.38 4.72 -0.51
CA VAL A 98 8.34 3.71 -0.71
C VAL A 98 7.05 4.40 -1.10
N ILE A 99 6.53 4.08 -2.28
CA ILE A 99 5.16 4.44 -2.71
C ILE A 99 4.29 3.22 -2.37
N THR A 100 3.25 3.39 -1.59
CA THR A 100 2.44 2.23 -1.18
C THR A 100 0.96 2.40 -1.50
N GLN A 101 0.36 1.31 -1.95
CA GLN A 101 -1.08 1.13 -2.06
C GLN A 101 -1.68 0.60 -0.75
N ASN A 102 -0.83 0.14 0.17
CA ASN A 102 -1.24 -0.43 1.45
C ASN A 102 -1.62 0.68 2.44
N ILE A 103 -2.52 0.33 3.34
CA ILE A 103 -3.14 1.24 4.32
C ILE A 103 -2.84 0.80 5.75
N ASP A 104 -1.84 -0.09 5.94
CA ASP A 104 -1.57 -0.82 7.18
C ASP A 104 -0.52 -0.16 8.10
N GLY A 105 0.24 0.82 7.58
CA GLY A 105 1.31 1.50 8.32
C GLY A 105 2.53 0.63 8.62
N LEU A 106 2.66 -0.56 8.00
CA LEU A 106 3.75 -1.48 8.30
C LEU A 106 5.12 -0.99 7.79
N HIS A 107 5.17 -0.20 6.73
CA HIS A 107 6.41 0.41 6.26
C HIS A 107 7.02 1.36 7.30
N GLN A 108 6.20 2.26 7.84
CA GLN A 108 6.62 3.19 8.90
C GLN A 108 7.04 2.43 10.16
N ARG A 109 6.29 1.41 10.55
CA ARG A 109 6.62 0.55 11.70
C ARG A 109 7.89 -0.29 11.49
N ALA A 110 8.26 -0.57 10.24
CA ALA A 110 9.53 -1.22 9.90
C ALA A 110 10.73 -0.26 9.95
N GLY A 111 10.50 1.06 9.99
CA GLY A 111 11.53 2.09 10.02
C GLY A 111 11.69 2.87 8.71
N SER A 112 10.88 2.62 7.67
CA SER A 112 10.85 3.46 6.47
C SER A 112 10.38 4.88 6.82
N ARG A 113 11.10 5.90 6.34
CA ARG A 113 10.89 7.31 6.68
C ARG A 113 10.10 8.06 5.60
N ARG A 114 10.39 7.79 4.33
CA ARG A 114 9.71 8.41 3.20
C ARG A 114 8.74 7.44 2.58
N VAL A 115 7.50 7.44 3.08
CA VAL A 115 6.42 6.56 2.65
C VAL A 115 5.27 7.40 2.08
N LEU A 116 4.95 7.21 0.80
CA LEU A 116 3.84 7.87 0.12
C LEU A 116 2.64 6.93 0.09
N GLU A 117 1.65 7.18 0.94
CA GLU A 117 0.43 6.38 1.07
C GLU A 117 -0.63 6.83 0.05
N LEU A 118 -0.63 6.24 -1.15
CA LEU A 118 -1.55 6.59 -2.24
C LEU A 118 -3.02 6.39 -1.88
N HIS A 119 -3.32 5.39 -1.07
CA HIS A 119 -4.69 5.05 -0.68
C HIS A 119 -5.02 5.46 0.76
N GLY A 120 -4.22 6.38 1.33
CA GLY A 120 -4.38 6.83 2.71
C GLY A 120 -4.03 5.76 3.74
N THR A 121 -4.62 5.85 4.93
CA THR A 121 -4.28 4.97 6.06
C THR A 121 -5.51 4.47 6.80
N ASN A 122 -5.44 3.24 7.31
CA ASN A 122 -6.43 2.66 8.23
C ASN A 122 -6.07 2.91 9.71
N LEU A 123 -5.02 3.67 10.00
CA LEU A 123 -4.65 4.01 11.39
C LEU A 123 -5.49 5.14 11.97
N GLU A 124 -6.19 5.88 11.11
CA GLU A 124 -6.99 7.04 11.46
C GLU A 124 -8.36 7.02 10.80
N ALA A 125 -9.30 7.75 11.40
CA ALA A 125 -10.56 8.17 10.78
C ALA A 125 -10.59 9.69 10.63
N LEU A 126 -11.15 10.16 9.52
CA LEU A 126 -11.27 11.56 9.13
C LEU A 126 -12.73 12.00 9.19
N CYS A 127 -13.00 13.15 9.79
CA CYS A 127 -14.32 13.79 9.70
C CYS A 127 -14.51 14.40 8.30
N LEU A 128 -15.59 14.01 7.62
CA LEU A 128 -15.89 14.50 6.26
C LEU A 128 -16.39 15.96 6.23
N ARG A 129 -16.61 16.61 7.40
CA ARG A 129 -17.08 17.99 7.48
C ARG A 129 -15.97 18.97 7.88
N CYS A 130 -15.20 18.65 8.91
CA CYS A 130 -14.19 19.55 9.48
C CYS A 130 -12.77 19.02 9.38
N GLU A 131 -12.55 17.88 8.70
CA GLU A 131 -11.27 17.24 8.46
C GLU A 131 -10.49 16.84 9.73
N ARG A 132 -11.11 16.93 10.91
CA ARG A 132 -10.50 16.44 12.14
C ARG A 132 -10.18 14.94 12.00
N ARG A 133 -8.97 14.58 12.40
CA ARG A 133 -8.50 13.20 12.47
C ARG A 133 -8.59 12.67 13.89
N VAL A 134 -8.98 11.43 14.02
CA VAL A 134 -9.00 10.66 15.27
C VAL A 134 -8.32 9.31 15.01
N SER A 135 -7.76 8.68 16.05
CA SER A 135 -7.24 7.33 15.88
C SER A 135 -8.35 6.37 15.48
N ILE A 136 -8.04 5.40 14.64
CA ILE A 136 -9.02 4.39 14.23
C ILE A 136 -9.54 3.60 15.43
N GLY A 137 -8.69 3.33 16.44
CA GLY A 137 -9.09 2.67 17.68
C GLY A 137 -10.16 3.45 18.44
N ALA A 138 -10.07 4.78 18.50
CA ALA A 138 -11.09 5.61 19.13
C ALA A 138 -12.43 5.55 18.37
N ALA A 139 -12.38 5.46 17.03
CA ALA A 139 -13.60 5.30 16.23
C ALA A 139 -14.22 3.90 16.42
N LEU A 140 -13.41 2.85 16.47
CA LEU A 140 -13.88 1.47 16.71
C LEU A 140 -14.48 1.30 18.09
N ALA A 141 -13.87 1.90 19.14
CA ALA A 141 -14.43 1.86 20.50
C ALA A 141 -15.84 2.45 20.61
N ARG A 142 -16.21 3.38 19.72
CA ARG A 142 -17.57 3.92 19.66
C ARG A 142 -18.55 2.93 19.04
N LEU A 143 -18.12 2.13 18.07
CA LEU A 143 -18.93 1.02 17.55
C LEU A 143 -19.15 -0.03 18.65
N ASP A 144 -18.11 -0.35 19.43
CA ASP A 144 -18.23 -1.26 20.59
C ASP A 144 -19.20 -0.73 21.65
N ALA A 145 -19.31 0.59 21.77
CA ALA A 145 -20.27 1.25 22.65
C ALA A 145 -21.71 1.34 22.08
N GLY A 146 -21.95 0.79 20.87
CA GLY A 146 -23.27 0.69 20.25
C GLY A 146 -23.60 1.81 19.26
N GLU A 147 -22.64 2.63 18.81
CA GLU A 147 -22.87 3.55 17.70
C GLU A 147 -22.80 2.79 16.36
N ASP A 148 -23.80 2.96 15.52
CA ASP A 148 -23.80 2.31 14.19
C ASP A 148 -22.81 2.98 13.21
N VAL A 149 -22.74 4.32 13.27
CA VAL A 149 -21.85 5.15 12.44
C VAL A 149 -21.20 6.22 13.31
N PRO A 150 -19.90 6.15 13.61
CA PRO A 150 -19.25 7.13 14.44
C PRO A 150 -19.28 8.53 13.82
N THR A 151 -19.57 9.55 14.65
CA THR A 151 -19.63 10.95 14.24
C THR A 151 -18.50 11.76 14.89
N CYS A 152 -18.18 12.92 14.36
CA CYS A 152 -17.17 13.81 14.92
C CYS A 152 -17.68 14.45 16.21
N ALA A 153 -16.92 14.39 17.28
CA ALA A 153 -17.29 14.99 18.58
C ALA A 153 -17.40 16.53 18.51
N ASP A 154 -16.66 17.18 17.59
CA ASP A 154 -16.64 18.65 17.51
C ASP A 154 -17.79 19.20 16.64
N CYS A 155 -18.12 18.55 15.52
CA CYS A 155 -19.05 19.14 14.56
C CYS A 155 -20.23 18.23 14.18
N GLY A 156 -20.27 16.99 14.70
CA GLY A 156 -21.30 16.01 14.37
C GLY A 156 -21.24 15.48 12.92
N GLY A 157 -20.19 15.80 12.16
CA GLY A 157 -19.98 15.25 10.81
C GLY A 157 -19.63 13.76 10.87
N TRP A 158 -19.87 13.00 9.81
CA TRP A 158 -19.54 11.59 9.76
C TRP A 158 -18.02 11.36 9.77
N LEU A 159 -17.58 10.41 10.57
CA LEU A 159 -16.22 9.87 10.50
C LEU A 159 -16.16 8.80 9.40
N LYS A 160 -15.09 8.81 8.64
CA LYS A 160 -14.73 7.78 7.67
C LYS A 160 -13.28 7.39 7.92
N PRO A 161 -12.91 6.08 7.84
CA PRO A 161 -11.49 5.71 7.84
C PRO A 161 -10.74 6.54 6.80
N ALA A 162 -9.54 7.01 7.15
CA ALA A 162 -8.76 7.92 6.30
C ALA A 162 -8.15 7.21 5.06
N THR A 163 -8.87 6.21 4.54
CA THR A 163 -8.53 5.46 3.33
C THR A 163 -9.28 6.00 2.13
N VAL A 164 -8.70 5.89 0.96
CA VAL A 164 -9.36 6.21 -0.30
C VAL A 164 -10.30 5.07 -0.69
N SER A 165 -11.58 5.38 -0.89
CA SER A 165 -12.60 4.43 -1.38
C SER A 165 -12.63 4.42 -2.91
N PHE A 166 -13.19 3.38 -3.52
CA PHE A 166 -13.49 3.40 -4.96
C PHE A 166 -14.37 4.60 -5.30
N GLY A 167 -14.09 5.24 -6.44
CA GLY A 167 -14.77 6.48 -6.85
C GLY A 167 -14.31 7.75 -6.10
N GLN A 168 -13.37 7.64 -5.17
CA GLN A 168 -12.74 8.78 -4.51
C GLN A 168 -11.39 9.10 -5.15
N SER A 169 -11.10 10.39 -5.38
CA SER A 169 -9.79 10.82 -5.88
C SER A 169 -8.67 10.51 -4.88
N LEU A 170 -7.51 10.10 -5.41
CA LEU A 170 -6.31 9.99 -4.59
C LEU A 170 -5.84 11.38 -4.12
N PRO A 171 -5.11 11.48 -3.00
CA PRO A 171 -4.49 12.74 -2.58
C PRO A 171 -3.57 13.27 -3.70
N THR A 172 -3.92 14.44 -4.23
CA THR A 172 -3.30 14.98 -5.47
C THR A 172 -1.82 15.29 -5.30
N ASP A 173 -1.43 15.79 -4.15
CA ASP A 173 -0.04 16.10 -3.78
C ASP A 173 0.80 14.83 -3.67
N VAL A 174 0.28 13.80 -2.99
CA VAL A 174 0.94 12.48 -2.84
C VAL A 174 1.10 11.81 -4.21
N LEU A 175 0.04 11.82 -5.03
CA LEU A 175 0.10 11.22 -6.37
C LEU A 175 1.08 11.95 -7.28
N ARG A 176 1.13 13.29 -7.21
CA ARG A 176 2.08 14.10 -7.97
C ARG A 176 3.52 13.81 -7.57
N GLU A 177 3.80 13.73 -6.27
CA GLU A 177 5.13 13.37 -5.78
C GLU A 177 5.51 11.95 -6.20
N ALA A 178 4.60 10.99 -6.10
CA ALA A 178 4.82 9.61 -6.54
C ALA A 178 5.13 9.53 -8.04
N ALA A 179 4.42 10.31 -8.87
CA ALA A 179 4.66 10.36 -10.31
C ALA A 179 6.05 10.97 -10.62
N MET A 180 6.43 12.06 -9.96
CA MET A 180 7.78 12.64 -10.12
C MET A 180 8.88 11.65 -9.72
N LEU A 181 8.72 10.93 -8.61
CA LEU A 181 9.68 9.92 -8.17
C LEU A 181 9.78 8.76 -9.17
N ALA A 182 8.66 8.30 -9.70
CA ALA A 182 8.63 7.25 -10.72
C ALA A 182 9.34 7.70 -12.00
N GLU A 183 9.06 8.93 -12.48
CA GLU A 183 9.67 9.52 -13.67
C GLU A 183 11.20 9.71 -13.53
N GLN A 184 11.65 10.11 -12.36
CA GLN A 184 13.08 10.38 -12.09
C GLN A 184 13.86 9.15 -11.68
N SER A 185 13.20 8.02 -11.43
CA SER A 185 13.87 6.79 -10.99
C SER A 185 14.75 6.20 -12.11
N ASP A 186 15.81 5.51 -11.71
CA ASP A 186 16.63 4.69 -12.60
C ASP A 186 16.45 3.18 -12.33
N CYS A 187 15.82 2.83 -11.19
CA CYS A 187 15.37 1.49 -10.86
C CYS A 187 14.02 1.57 -10.13
N PHE A 188 12.99 0.91 -10.65
CA PHE A 188 11.65 0.90 -10.08
C PHE A 188 11.27 -0.52 -9.67
N LEU A 189 11.04 -0.72 -8.37
CA LEU A 189 10.69 -2.01 -7.78
C LEU A 189 9.16 -2.07 -7.61
N ALA A 190 8.46 -2.94 -8.30
CA ALA A 190 7.05 -3.22 -8.09
C ALA A 190 6.90 -4.52 -7.27
N LEU A 191 6.44 -4.39 -6.03
CA LEU A 191 6.53 -5.44 -5.02
C LEU A 191 5.14 -5.80 -4.46
N GLY A 192 4.73 -7.06 -4.63
CA GLY A 192 3.47 -7.58 -4.08
C GLY A 192 2.22 -6.88 -4.62
N SER A 193 2.27 -6.38 -5.85
CA SER A 193 1.15 -5.70 -6.51
C SER A 193 0.78 -6.39 -7.82
N SER A 194 -0.52 -6.54 -8.07
CA SER A 194 -1.04 -6.99 -9.37
C SER A 194 -0.93 -5.93 -10.48
N LEU A 195 -0.63 -4.69 -10.13
CA LEU A 195 -0.57 -3.54 -11.04
C LEU A 195 -1.83 -3.35 -11.90
N LEU A 196 -3.02 -3.63 -11.32
CA LEU A 196 -4.32 -3.48 -11.98
C LEU A 196 -5.07 -2.20 -11.59
N VAL A 197 -4.77 -1.61 -10.42
CA VAL A 197 -5.53 -0.47 -9.89
C VAL A 197 -4.87 0.85 -10.28
N ASN A 198 -5.52 1.57 -11.17
CA ASN A 198 -5.07 2.91 -11.57
C ASN A 198 -5.61 4.00 -10.61
N PRO A 199 -4.88 5.11 -10.43
CA PRO A 199 -3.64 5.50 -11.13
C PRO A 199 -2.34 4.91 -10.56
N ALA A 200 -2.37 4.22 -9.41
CA ALA A 200 -1.16 3.67 -8.77
C ALA A 200 -0.37 2.72 -9.68
N ALA A 201 -1.07 1.82 -10.39
CA ALA A 201 -0.47 0.86 -11.30
C ALA A 201 0.31 1.52 -12.45
N SER A 202 -0.16 2.67 -12.95
CA SER A 202 0.46 3.38 -14.07
C SER A 202 1.86 3.92 -13.74
N LEU A 203 2.23 4.06 -12.45
CA LEU A 203 3.55 4.51 -12.03
C LEU A 203 4.68 3.59 -12.53
N ALA A 204 4.44 2.27 -12.58
CA ALA A 204 5.39 1.32 -13.16
C ALA A 204 5.64 1.61 -14.65
N GLY A 205 4.59 1.93 -15.39
CA GLY A 205 4.70 2.33 -16.80
C GLY A 205 5.35 3.69 -16.96
N VAL A 206 5.11 4.66 -16.08
CA VAL A 206 5.80 5.96 -16.08
C VAL A 206 7.30 5.75 -15.90
N ALA A 207 7.73 5.04 -14.87
CA ALA A 207 9.13 4.75 -14.61
C ALA A 207 9.81 4.04 -15.81
N LYS A 208 9.16 3.00 -16.36
CA LYS A 208 9.70 2.27 -17.52
C LYS A 208 9.87 3.14 -18.76
N ARG A 209 8.89 3.98 -19.09
CA ARG A 209 8.98 4.92 -20.23
C ARG A 209 10.05 6.00 -20.03
N SER A 210 10.35 6.35 -18.79
CA SER A 210 11.41 7.30 -18.43
C SER A 210 12.80 6.67 -18.36
N GLY A 211 12.94 5.39 -18.71
CA GLY A 211 14.22 4.69 -18.81
C GLY A 211 14.64 3.94 -17.55
N ALA A 212 13.80 3.85 -16.51
CA ALA A 212 14.11 3.06 -15.34
C ALA A 212 14.15 1.55 -15.65
N ALA A 213 15.05 0.83 -15.01
CA ALA A 213 14.95 -0.61 -14.92
C ALA A 213 13.73 -1.00 -14.07
N LEU A 214 12.82 -1.80 -14.62
CA LEU A 214 11.62 -2.26 -13.95
C LEU A 214 11.81 -3.68 -13.42
N VAL A 215 11.78 -3.83 -12.10
CA VAL A 215 11.84 -5.11 -11.40
C VAL A 215 10.49 -5.39 -10.77
N ILE A 216 9.87 -6.53 -11.11
CA ILE A 216 8.57 -6.94 -10.56
C ILE A 216 8.76 -8.22 -9.73
N ILE A 217 8.34 -8.18 -8.47
CA ILE A 217 8.32 -9.34 -7.55
C ILE A 217 6.90 -9.50 -7.02
N THR A 218 6.19 -10.49 -7.50
CA THR A 218 4.85 -10.84 -7.01
C THR A 218 4.48 -12.25 -7.49
N LEU A 219 3.55 -12.93 -6.81
CA LEU A 219 3.15 -14.29 -7.16
C LEU A 219 2.33 -14.35 -8.46
N GLY A 220 1.38 -13.44 -8.62
CA GLY A 220 0.49 -13.43 -9.78
C GLY A 220 1.06 -12.62 -10.95
N ASP A 221 0.43 -12.74 -12.12
CA ASP A 221 0.80 -12.00 -13.32
C ASP A 221 0.41 -10.53 -13.23
N THR A 222 1.10 -9.69 -14.02
CA THR A 222 0.83 -8.27 -14.11
C THR A 222 0.79 -7.80 -15.58
N PRO A 223 0.08 -6.70 -15.89
CA PRO A 223 0.09 -6.11 -17.23
C PRO A 223 1.48 -5.65 -17.72
N TYR A 224 2.46 -5.58 -16.83
CA TYR A 224 3.82 -5.08 -17.11
C TYR A 224 4.86 -6.19 -17.23
N ASP A 225 4.50 -7.47 -17.09
CA ASP A 225 5.45 -8.59 -17.06
C ASP A 225 6.34 -8.64 -18.32
N GLN A 226 5.75 -8.40 -19.51
CA GLN A 226 6.49 -8.44 -20.78
C GLN A 226 7.47 -7.27 -20.99
N VAL A 227 7.28 -6.16 -20.27
CA VAL A 227 8.16 -4.98 -20.38
C VAL A 227 9.12 -4.84 -19.18
N ALA A 228 8.99 -5.70 -18.20
CA ALA A 228 9.89 -5.74 -17.05
C ALA A 228 11.29 -6.19 -17.46
N ASP A 229 12.33 -5.58 -16.87
CA ASP A 229 13.72 -6.01 -17.05
C ASP A 229 14.03 -7.26 -16.23
N VAL A 230 13.28 -7.43 -15.12
CA VAL A 230 13.31 -8.63 -14.27
C VAL A 230 11.90 -8.91 -13.75
N ARG A 231 11.48 -10.18 -13.89
CA ARG A 231 10.22 -10.69 -13.36
C ARG A 231 10.47 -11.89 -12.45
N ILE A 232 10.06 -11.79 -11.19
CA ILE A 232 10.23 -12.86 -10.20
C ILE A 232 8.87 -13.26 -9.64
N HIS A 233 8.46 -14.51 -9.89
CA HIS A 233 7.25 -15.11 -9.37
C HIS A 233 7.53 -15.73 -7.99
N ALA A 234 7.50 -14.89 -6.94
CA ALA A 234 7.78 -15.31 -5.57
C ALA A 234 7.09 -14.38 -4.55
N LYS A 235 7.04 -14.81 -3.30
CA LYS A 235 6.73 -13.93 -2.19
C LYS A 235 7.86 -12.93 -1.99
N VAL A 236 7.50 -11.68 -1.71
CA VAL A 236 8.48 -10.59 -1.61
C VAL A 236 9.43 -10.79 -0.44
N GLY A 237 8.92 -11.26 0.72
CA GLY A 237 9.71 -11.48 1.92
C GLY A 237 10.70 -12.64 1.82
N GLU A 238 10.53 -13.55 0.87
CA GLU A 238 11.48 -14.64 0.60
C GLU A 238 12.66 -14.18 -0.25
N VAL A 239 12.46 -13.19 -1.13
CA VAL A 239 13.44 -12.80 -2.16
C VAL A 239 14.11 -11.47 -1.85
N LEU A 240 13.35 -10.44 -1.48
CA LEU A 240 13.87 -9.08 -1.32
C LEU A 240 14.98 -8.97 -0.25
N PRO A 241 14.89 -9.64 0.93
CA PRO A 241 15.96 -9.59 1.92
C PRO A 241 17.30 -10.06 1.35
N TRP A 242 17.30 -11.12 0.54
CA TRP A 242 18.52 -11.60 -0.10
C TRP A 242 19.07 -10.56 -1.10
N ILE A 243 18.21 -9.99 -1.96
CA ILE A 243 18.62 -8.93 -2.90
C ILE A 243 19.31 -7.80 -2.13
N VAL A 244 18.74 -7.38 -1.00
CA VAL A 244 19.28 -6.29 -0.17
C VAL A 244 20.66 -6.62 0.37
N THR A 245 20.94 -7.87 0.79
CA THR A 245 22.28 -8.26 1.25
C THR A 245 23.35 -8.12 0.17
N GLN A 246 22.98 -8.18 -1.11
CA GLN A 246 23.89 -8.04 -2.24
C GLN A 246 24.13 -6.57 -2.64
N VAL A 247 23.37 -5.63 -2.11
CA VAL A 247 23.39 -4.19 -2.49
C VAL A 247 24.11 -3.33 -1.45
N ARG A 248 24.33 -3.86 -0.26
CA ARG A 248 25.07 -3.22 0.84
C ARG A 248 26.54 -2.99 0.54
#